data_18576bbb89665d447cc1d26a5ac82ae2
#
_entry.id   18576bbb89665d447cc1d26a5ac82ae2
#
_cell.length_a   1.000
_cell.length_b   1.000
_cell.length_c   1.000
_cell.angle_alpha   90.00
_cell.angle_beta   90.00
_cell.angle_gamma   90.00
#
_symmetry.space_group_name_H-M   'P 1'
#
loop_
_entity.id
_entity.type
_entity.pdbx_description
1 polymer ?
#
loop_
_entity_poly.entity_id
_entity_poly.type
_entity_poly.pdbx_seq_one_letter_code
_entity_poly.pdbx_strand_id
1 'polypeptide(L)'
;MVTLLENPLRVGLQQERVPEPQILVIFGASGDLTQRKLVPAIYQLKRQRRLPPEITIVGVARRPWSDDYFREQMREGIEQFSEGIGSEEFWQDFAQGLYYCSGDIDNPESYQKLKDLLAELDTKRGTR
;
A
#
# COMPACT_ATOMS: atom_id res chain seq x y z
N MET A 1 8.07 5.32 7.96
CA MET A 1 7.00 6.07 8.57
C MET A 1 5.65 5.67 8.00
N VAL A 2 4.65 5.56 8.83
CA VAL A 2 3.31 5.22 8.38
C VAL A 2 2.51 6.50 8.17
N THR A 3 2.00 6.67 6.97
CA THR A 3 1.25 7.87 6.61
C THR A 3 -0.04 7.49 5.95
N LEU A 4 -1.17 7.92 6.53
CA LEU A 4 -2.48 7.74 5.91
C LEU A 4 -2.91 8.99 5.20
N LEU A 5 -2.70 10.13 5.85
CA LEU A 5 -3.06 11.41 5.30
C LEU A 5 -1.92 12.37 5.54
N GLU A 6 -1.47 12.98 4.49
CA GLU A 6 -0.49 14.02 4.56
C GLU A 6 -1.19 15.38 4.49
N ASN A 7 -0.68 16.34 5.20
CA ASN A 7 -1.13 17.71 5.04
C ASN A 7 -0.60 18.22 3.71
N PRO A 8 -1.46 18.50 2.74
CA PRO A 8 -0.99 18.92 1.40
C PRO A 8 -0.12 20.17 1.43
N LEU A 9 -0.38 21.08 2.35
CA LEU A 9 0.43 22.28 2.47
C LEU A 9 1.83 21.96 2.93
N ARG A 10 1.94 21.02 3.85
CA ARG A 10 3.23 20.62 4.35
C ARG A 10 4.04 19.90 3.29
N VAL A 11 3.40 19.07 2.49
CA VAL A 11 4.05 18.39 1.39
C VAL A 11 4.57 19.41 0.39
N GLY A 12 3.76 20.40 0.07
CA GLY A 12 4.18 21.46 -0.84
C GLY A 12 5.39 22.23 -0.34
N LEU A 13 5.45 22.46 0.96
CA LEU A 13 6.59 23.18 1.52
C LEU A 13 7.87 22.36 1.50
N GLN A 14 7.76 21.05 1.37
CA GLN A 14 8.89 20.15 1.34
C GLN A 14 9.17 19.58 -0.04
N GLN A 15 8.63 20.18 -1.04
CA GLN A 15 8.71 19.67 -2.41
C GLN A 15 10.12 19.48 -2.94
N GLU A 16 11.08 20.18 -2.38
CA GLU A 16 12.46 20.07 -2.85
C GLU A 16 13.16 18.82 -2.37
N ARG A 17 12.58 18.15 -1.41
CA ARG A 17 13.17 16.94 -0.88
C ARG A 17 12.96 15.77 -1.82
N VAL A 18 13.98 14.92 -1.90
CA VAL A 18 13.82 13.65 -2.59
C VAL A 18 12.80 12.83 -1.81
N PRO A 19 11.77 12.30 -2.47
CA PRO A 19 10.79 11.47 -1.78
C PRO A 19 11.44 10.28 -1.11
N GLU A 20 11.13 10.07 0.16
CA GLU A 20 11.64 8.92 0.90
C GLU A 20 10.68 7.75 0.76
N PRO A 21 11.19 6.52 0.86
CA PRO A 21 10.30 5.36 0.92
C PRO A 21 9.30 5.50 2.06
N GLN A 22 8.06 5.12 1.80
CA GLN A 22 6.99 5.26 2.78
C GLN A 22 6.15 4.01 2.86
N ILE A 23 5.53 3.81 4.02
CA ILE A 23 4.57 2.74 4.21
C ILE A 23 3.19 3.39 4.34
N LEU A 24 2.28 2.96 3.49
CA LEU A 24 0.89 3.40 3.51
C LEU A 24 0.05 2.27 4.07
N VAL A 25 -0.69 2.53 5.14
CA VAL A 25 -1.57 1.54 5.74
C VAL A 25 -3.00 1.83 5.31
N ILE A 26 -3.67 0.82 4.77
CA ILE A 26 -5.05 0.96 4.32
C ILE A 26 -5.93 0.06 5.17
N PHE A 27 -6.80 0.65 5.96
CA PHE A 27 -7.76 -0.11 6.77
C PHE A 27 -8.99 -0.44 5.93
N GLY A 28 -9.55 -1.62 6.14
CA GLY A 28 -10.66 -2.10 5.32
C GLY A 28 -10.21 -2.52 3.93
N ALA A 29 -8.99 -3.01 3.84
CA ALA A 29 -8.35 -3.29 2.55
C ALA A 29 -9.02 -4.39 1.73
N SER A 30 -9.85 -5.22 2.34
CA SER A 30 -10.56 -6.26 1.61
C SER A 30 -11.89 -5.76 1.00
N GLY A 31 -12.20 -4.48 1.17
CA GLY A 31 -13.45 -3.94 0.67
C GLY A 31 -13.36 -3.43 -0.77
N ASP A 32 -14.53 -3.14 -1.32
CA ASP A 32 -14.66 -2.68 -2.69
C ASP A 32 -13.90 -1.40 -2.99
N LEU A 33 -13.93 -0.45 -2.07
CA LEU A 33 -13.30 0.84 -2.30
C LEU A 33 -11.80 0.70 -2.58
N THR A 34 -11.14 -0.15 -1.81
CA THR A 34 -9.72 -0.39 -1.99
C THR A 34 -9.43 -1.02 -3.34
N GLN A 35 -10.19 -2.05 -3.71
CA GLN A 35 -9.98 -2.77 -4.96
C GLN A 35 -10.35 -1.94 -6.19
N ARG A 36 -11.45 -1.21 -6.11
CA ARG A 36 -11.97 -0.50 -7.27
C ARG A 36 -11.36 0.88 -7.48
N LYS A 37 -10.96 1.53 -6.41
CA LYS A 37 -10.52 2.93 -6.51
C LYS A 37 -9.16 3.20 -5.92
N LEU A 38 -8.93 2.81 -4.68
CA LEU A 38 -7.73 3.21 -3.96
C LEU A 38 -6.45 2.65 -4.57
N VAL A 39 -6.35 1.34 -4.64
CA VAL A 39 -5.14 0.72 -5.16
C VAL A 39 -4.95 0.97 -6.65
N PRO A 40 -6.01 0.92 -7.49
CA PRO A 40 -5.84 1.31 -8.88
C PRO A 40 -5.31 2.73 -9.06
N ALA A 41 -5.80 3.67 -8.24
CA ALA A 41 -5.30 5.05 -8.33
C ALA A 41 -3.83 5.15 -7.92
N ILE A 42 -3.46 4.48 -6.83
CA ILE A 42 -2.07 4.48 -6.36
C ILE A 42 -1.16 3.86 -7.42
N TYR A 43 -1.59 2.77 -8.01
CA TYR A 43 -0.82 2.10 -9.04
C TYR A 43 -0.54 3.03 -10.23
N GLN A 44 -1.58 3.71 -10.71
CA GLN A 44 -1.41 4.61 -11.85
C GLN A 44 -0.55 5.81 -11.50
N LEU A 45 -0.66 6.32 -10.27
CA LEU A 45 0.20 7.40 -9.83
C LEU A 45 1.67 6.97 -9.81
N LYS A 46 1.93 5.74 -9.40
CA LYS A 46 3.29 5.23 -9.42
C LYS A 46 3.81 5.09 -10.85
N ARG A 47 2.96 4.63 -11.77
CA ARG A 47 3.34 4.54 -13.18
C ARG A 47 3.69 5.90 -13.76
N GLN A 48 3.02 6.94 -13.28
CA GLN A 48 3.27 8.30 -13.72
C GLN A 48 4.43 8.95 -12.97
N ARG A 49 5.10 8.21 -12.11
CA ARG A 49 6.21 8.67 -11.29
C ARG A 49 5.83 9.82 -10.36
N ARG A 50 4.60 9.80 -9.89
CA ARG A 50 4.07 10.83 -8.99
C ARG A 50 4.09 10.39 -7.53
N LEU A 51 4.66 9.22 -7.25
CA LEU A 51 4.82 8.69 -5.90
C LEU A 51 6.26 8.24 -5.71
N PRO A 52 6.71 8.08 -4.44
CA PRO A 52 8.04 7.55 -4.17
C PRO A 52 8.22 6.19 -4.85
N PRO A 53 9.40 5.93 -5.41
CA PRO A 53 9.63 4.65 -6.12
C PRO A 53 9.41 3.43 -5.24
N GLU A 54 9.72 3.53 -3.97
CA GLU A 54 9.63 2.41 -3.06
C GLU A 54 8.50 2.59 -2.05
N ILE A 55 7.28 2.71 -2.57
CA ILE A 55 6.12 2.75 -1.69
C ILE A 55 5.74 1.33 -1.28
N THR A 56 5.45 1.16 0.01
CA THR A 56 4.98 -0.11 0.55
C THR A 56 3.56 0.09 1.04
N ILE A 57 2.68 -0.84 0.71
CA ILE A 57 1.27 -0.75 1.10
C ILE A 57 0.94 -1.94 1.99
N VAL A 58 0.38 -1.66 3.16
CA VAL A 58 -0.08 -2.70 4.06
C VAL A 58 -1.60 -2.60 4.17
N GLY A 59 -2.29 -3.59 3.66
CA GLY A 59 -3.74 -3.66 3.80
C GLY A 59 -4.10 -4.35 5.11
N VAL A 60 -5.07 -3.81 5.81
CA VAL A 60 -5.55 -4.37 7.07
C VAL A 60 -7.04 -4.58 6.99
N ALA A 61 -7.50 -5.81 7.25
CA ALA A 61 -8.92 -6.09 7.27
C ALA A 61 -9.17 -7.42 7.97
N ARG A 62 -10.43 -7.72 8.20
CA ARG A 62 -10.81 -8.93 8.94
C ARG A 62 -10.72 -10.21 8.14
N ARG A 63 -10.83 -10.14 6.82
CA ARG A 63 -10.80 -11.35 6.01
C ARG A 63 -9.44 -12.03 6.11
N PRO A 64 -9.41 -13.36 6.20
CA PRO A 64 -8.15 -14.09 6.40
C PRO A 64 -7.42 -14.33 5.08
N TRP A 65 -7.06 -13.26 4.41
CA TRP A 65 -6.34 -13.33 3.15
C TRP A 65 -4.84 -13.49 3.37
N SER A 66 -4.18 -14.13 2.43
CA SER A 66 -2.72 -14.15 2.37
C SER A 66 -2.25 -12.92 1.60
N ASP A 67 -0.94 -12.66 1.65
CA ASP A 67 -0.36 -11.60 0.85
C ASP A 67 -0.60 -11.86 -0.64
N ASP A 68 -0.42 -13.11 -1.07
CA ASP A 68 -0.60 -13.47 -2.47
C ASP A 68 -2.03 -13.26 -2.94
N TYR A 69 -2.99 -13.63 -2.11
CA TYR A 69 -4.39 -13.44 -2.47
C TYR A 69 -4.74 -11.96 -2.53
N PHE A 70 -4.22 -11.17 -1.59
CA PHE A 70 -4.42 -9.73 -1.61
C PHE A 70 -3.85 -9.13 -2.90
N ARG A 71 -2.65 -9.53 -3.27
CA ARG A 71 -2.01 -9.05 -4.49
C ARG A 71 -2.84 -9.38 -5.72
N GLU A 72 -3.36 -10.60 -5.77
CA GLU A 72 -4.19 -11.01 -6.90
C GLU A 72 -5.47 -10.19 -6.99
N GLN A 73 -6.11 -9.94 -5.85
CA GLN A 73 -7.31 -9.12 -5.83
C GLN A 73 -7.03 -7.68 -6.27
N MET A 74 -5.89 -7.14 -5.86
CA MET A 74 -5.52 -5.80 -6.27
C MET A 74 -5.20 -5.74 -7.76
N ARG A 75 -4.56 -6.77 -8.29
CA ARG A 75 -4.30 -6.85 -9.72
C ARG A 75 -5.59 -6.86 -10.52
N GLU A 76 -6.55 -7.67 -10.10
CA GLU A 76 -7.85 -7.71 -10.78
C GLU A 76 -8.51 -6.34 -10.77
N GLY A 77 -8.44 -5.64 -9.66
CA GLY A 77 -9.02 -4.31 -9.56
C GLY A 77 -8.35 -3.32 -10.51
N ILE A 78 -7.03 -3.37 -10.59
CA ILE A 78 -6.29 -2.49 -11.48
C ILE A 78 -6.66 -2.76 -12.94
N GLU A 79 -6.75 -4.04 -13.31
CA GLU A 79 -7.08 -4.42 -14.68
C GLU A 79 -8.52 -4.07 -15.05
N GLN A 80 -9.42 -4.19 -14.10
CA GLN A 80 -10.84 -3.98 -14.36
C GLN A 80 -11.28 -2.52 -14.25
N PHE A 81 -10.70 -1.76 -13.33
CA PHE A 81 -11.18 -0.44 -12.97
C PHE A 81 -10.22 0.70 -13.28
N SER A 82 -9.15 0.44 -14.00
CA SER A 82 -8.22 1.49 -14.40
C SER A 82 -7.65 1.15 -15.78
N GLU A 83 -6.56 1.81 -16.13
CA GLU A 83 -5.94 1.61 -17.45
C GLU A 83 -5.16 0.30 -17.58
N GLY A 84 -5.24 -0.56 -16.57
CA GLY A 84 -4.55 -1.82 -16.59
C GLY A 84 -3.16 -1.75 -15.98
N ILE A 85 -2.48 -2.89 -15.96
CA ILE A 85 -1.18 -2.97 -15.28
C ILE A 85 -0.02 -2.41 -16.12
N GLY A 86 -0.21 -2.23 -17.41
CA GLY A 86 0.84 -1.74 -18.27
C GLY A 86 1.82 -2.83 -18.67
N SER A 87 2.74 -3.18 -17.78
CA SER A 87 3.67 -4.27 -18.04
C SER A 87 3.72 -5.21 -16.86
N GLU A 88 4.05 -6.46 -17.15
CA GLU A 88 4.16 -7.47 -16.11
C GLU A 88 5.31 -7.15 -15.15
N GLU A 89 6.40 -6.64 -15.67
CA GLU A 89 7.55 -6.28 -14.83
C GLU A 89 7.18 -5.19 -13.83
N PHE A 90 6.46 -4.18 -14.27
CA PHE A 90 6.06 -3.10 -13.39
C PHE A 90 5.11 -3.62 -12.31
N TRP A 91 4.17 -4.49 -12.70
CA TRP A 91 3.27 -5.10 -11.74
C TRP A 91 4.02 -5.91 -10.69
N GLN A 92 4.99 -6.73 -11.10
CA GLN A 92 5.75 -7.55 -10.17
C GLN A 92 6.49 -6.68 -9.17
N ASP A 93 7.07 -5.59 -9.63
CA ASP A 93 7.77 -4.67 -8.75
C ASP A 93 6.81 -4.04 -7.74
N PHE A 94 5.66 -3.59 -8.22
CA PHE A 94 4.64 -3.00 -7.35
C PHE A 94 4.11 -4.02 -6.33
N ALA A 95 3.85 -5.22 -6.78
CA ALA A 95 3.29 -6.28 -5.92
C ALA A 95 4.21 -6.65 -4.77
N GLN A 96 5.51 -6.55 -4.95
CA GLN A 96 6.45 -6.83 -3.88
C GLN A 96 6.29 -5.88 -2.70
N GLY A 97 5.69 -4.74 -2.91
CA GLY A 97 5.40 -3.79 -1.85
C GLY A 97 4.01 -3.90 -1.27
N LEU A 98 3.24 -4.92 -1.66
CA LEU A 98 1.89 -5.12 -1.14
C LEU A 98 1.89 -6.21 -0.08
N TYR A 99 1.45 -5.86 1.11
CA TYR A 99 1.35 -6.80 2.24
C TYR A 99 -0.03 -6.73 2.84
N TYR A 100 -0.44 -7.80 3.50
CA TYR A 100 -1.76 -7.87 4.09
C TYR A 100 -1.67 -8.36 5.53
N CYS A 101 -2.35 -7.67 6.42
CA CYS A 101 -2.44 -8.07 7.81
C CYS A 101 -3.90 -8.37 8.13
N SER A 102 -4.24 -9.63 8.34
CA SER A 102 -5.61 -9.98 8.68
C SER A 102 -5.83 -9.82 10.17
N GLY A 103 -6.99 -9.28 10.53
CA GLY A 103 -7.35 -9.12 11.92
C GLY A 103 -8.28 -7.94 12.13
N ASP A 104 -8.77 -7.85 13.36
CA ASP A 104 -9.63 -6.75 13.76
C ASP A 104 -8.76 -5.74 14.51
N ILE A 105 -8.70 -4.52 14.00
CA ILE A 105 -7.84 -3.49 14.57
C ILE A 105 -8.21 -3.17 16.03
N ASP A 106 -9.45 -3.46 16.42
CA ASP A 106 -9.89 -3.27 17.81
C ASP A 106 -9.37 -4.37 18.73
N ASN A 107 -8.83 -5.44 18.18
CA ASN A 107 -8.27 -6.53 18.95
C ASN A 107 -6.79 -6.26 19.24
N PRO A 108 -6.36 -6.25 20.52
CA PRO A 108 -4.96 -5.94 20.84
C PRO A 108 -3.95 -6.87 20.18
N GLU A 109 -4.28 -8.14 19.99
CA GLU A 109 -3.38 -9.08 19.33
C GLU A 109 -3.19 -8.72 17.87
N SER A 110 -4.26 -8.34 17.18
CA SER A 110 -4.18 -7.92 15.79
C SER A 110 -3.41 -6.62 15.65
N TYR A 111 -3.62 -5.71 16.58
CA TYR A 111 -2.90 -4.44 16.58
C TYR A 111 -1.40 -4.68 16.77
N GLN A 112 -1.03 -5.56 17.69
CA GLN A 112 0.37 -5.88 17.91
C GLN A 112 0.98 -6.54 16.67
N LYS A 113 0.22 -7.41 16.02
CA LYS A 113 0.64 -8.06 14.79
C LYS A 113 0.96 -7.03 13.70
N LEU A 114 0.11 -6.03 13.57
CA LEU A 114 0.34 -4.95 12.62
C LEU A 114 1.60 -4.15 12.97
N LYS A 115 1.79 -3.83 14.24
CA LYS A 115 2.98 -3.11 14.68
C LYS A 115 4.25 -3.89 14.38
N ASP A 116 4.23 -5.18 14.62
CA ASP A 116 5.38 -6.04 14.35
C ASP A 116 5.69 -6.08 12.86
N LEU A 117 4.66 -6.17 12.03
CA LEU A 117 4.84 -6.17 10.59
C LEU A 117 5.43 -4.84 10.11
N LEU A 118 4.94 -3.74 10.64
CA LEU A 118 5.45 -2.43 10.24
C LEU A 118 6.92 -2.26 10.63
N ALA A 119 7.30 -2.74 11.80
CA ALA A 119 8.70 -2.69 12.24
C ALA A 119 9.58 -3.54 11.34
N GLU A 120 9.11 -4.74 10.98
CA GLU A 120 9.83 -5.62 10.09
C GLU A 120 10.02 -4.99 8.71
N LEU A 121 8.97 -4.38 8.18
CA LEU A 121 9.04 -3.75 6.87
C LEU A 121 9.93 -2.52 6.86
N ASP A 122 9.95 -1.78 7.95
CA ASP A 122 10.82 -0.61 8.07
C ASP A 122 12.28 -1.04 7.96
N THR A 123 12.63 -2.13 8.61
CA THR A 123 13.98 -2.68 8.54
C THR A 123 14.29 -3.29 7.18
N LYS A 124 13.36 -4.11 6.69
CA LYS A 124 13.58 -4.90 5.47
C LYS A 124 13.62 -4.03 4.21
N ARG A 125 12.78 -3.02 4.15
CA ARG A 125 12.69 -2.19 2.96
C ARG A 125 13.32 -0.80 3.11
N GLY A 126 13.89 -0.51 4.27
CA GLY A 126 14.53 0.78 4.51
C GLY A 126 13.57 1.95 4.57
N THR A 127 12.29 1.70 4.87
CA THR A 127 11.30 2.78 4.99
C THR A 127 11.32 3.37 6.39
N ARG A 128 10.91 4.61 6.50
CA ARG A 128 10.88 5.32 7.78
C ARG A 128 9.52 5.93 8.02
#